data_5b6ca0ab74d26ba563a93a2b65d6eb12
#
_entry.id   5b6ca0ab74d26ba563a93a2b65d6eb12
#
_cell.length_a   1.000
_cell.length_b   1.000
_cell.length_c   1.000
_cell.angle_alpha   90.00
_cell.angle_beta   90.00
_cell.angle_gamma   90.00
#
_symmetry.space_group_name_H-M   'P 1'
#
loop_
_entity.id
_entity.type
_entity.pdbx_description
1 polymer ?
#
loop_
_entity_poly.entity_id
_entity_poly.type
_entity_poly.pdbx_seq_one_letter_code
_entity_poly.pdbx_strand_id
1 'polypeptide(L)'
;IEQEGLPISEYKGNPKWLDLMNYGRYRKFESELLKRGIKMTNSDKVGKFVMDMGFDGIVYYDPQATGEEFVLFNLKAVRKV
;
A
#
# COMPACT_ATOMS: atom_id res chain seq x y z
N ILE A 1 8.03 -0.69 4.98
CA ILE A 1 8.47 -0.32 3.66
C ILE A 1 8.87 1.13 3.58
N GLU A 2 9.92 1.36 2.89
CA GLU A 2 10.53 2.68 2.84
C GLU A 2 9.91 3.60 1.81
N GLN A 3 8.85 3.15 1.15
CA GLN A 3 8.20 3.96 0.14
C GLN A 3 7.38 5.09 0.72
N GLU A 4 7.02 5.00 1.99
CA GLU A 4 6.34 6.13 2.60
C GLU A 4 7.31 7.30 2.64
N GLY A 5 6.82 8.44 2.29
CA GLY A 5 7.64 9.63 2.18
C GLY A 5 8.32 9.81 0.84
N LEU A 6 8.26 8.84 -0.07
CA LEU A 6 8.76 9.05 -1.42
C LEU A 6 7.81 9.97 -2.17
N PRO A 7 8.32 11.06 -2.74
CA PRO A 7 7.46 11.96 -3.49
C PRO A 7 7.04 11.30 -4.80
N ILE A 8 5.75 11.02 -4.92
CA ILE A 8 5.18 10.36 -6.10
C ILE A 8 5.50 11.14 -7.37
N SER A 9 5.61 12.46 -7.27
CA SER A 9 5.94 13.32 -8.42
C SER A 9 7.30 13.01 -9.03
N GLU A 10 8.20 12.34 -8.29
CA GLU A 10 9.51 11.97 -8.80
C GLU A 10 9.49 10.63 -9.56
N TYR A 11 8.35 9.99 -9.62
CA TYR A 11 8.21 8.68 -10.24
C TYR A 11 7.16 8.73 -11.33
N LYS A 12 7.39 7.98 -12.40
CA LYS A 12 6.45 7.82 -13.49
C LYS A 12 6.05 6.36 -13.61
N GLY A 13 4.80 6.13 -13.97
CA GLY A 13 4.25 4.81 -14.15
C GLY A 13 2.79 4.79 -13.78
N ASN A 14 2.18 3.63 -13.92
CA ASN A 14 0.77 3.42 -13.58
C ASN A 14 0.64 2.27 -12.60
N PRO A 15 1.05 2.47 -11.34
CA PRO A 15 0.89 1.41 -10.35
C PRO A 15 -0.59 1.08 -10.17
N LYS A 16 -0.86 -0.18 -9.95
CA LYS A 16 -2.21 -0.62 -9.65
C LYS A 16 -2.40 -0.56 -8.14
N TRP A 17 -3.22 0.38 -7.71
CA TRP A 17 -3.44 0.65 -6.28
C TRP A 17 -4.60 -0.14 -5.73
N LEU A 18 -4.39 -0.78 -4.58
CA LEU A 18 -5.48 -1.36 -3.79
C LEU A 18 -6.10 -0.23 -2.97
N ASP A 19 -7.35 0.07 -3.26
CA ASP A 19 -8.06 1.19 -2.63
C ASP A 19 -8.57 0.79 -1.25
N LEU A 20 -7.95 1.34 -0.22
CA LEU A 20 -8.34 1.15 1.18
C LEU A 20 -8.79 2.45 1.82
N MET A 21 -9.24 3.42 0.99
CA MET A 21 -9.74 4.70 1.50
C MET A 21 -11.01 4.55 2.31
N ASN A 22 -11.81 3.54 2.00
CA ASN A 22 -13.01 3.22 2.75
C ASN A 22 -12.64 2.47 4.02
N TYR A 23 -13.11 2.93 5.16
CA TYR A 23 -12.79 2.32 6.45
C TYR A 23 -13.16 0.85 6.50
N GLY A 24 -14.31 0.48 5.96
CA GLY A 24 -14.73 -0.92 5.90
C GLY A 24 -13.79 -1.80 5.09
N ARG A 25 -13.32 -1.28 3.97
CA ARG A 25 -12.33 -2.01 3.15
C ARG A 25 -11.01 -2.16 3.89
N TYR A 26 -10.57 -1.12 4.56
CA TYR A 26 -9.34 -1.16 5.34
C TYR A 26 -9.44 -2.21 6.45
N ARG A 27 -10.54 -2.22 7.19
CA ARG A 27 -10.74 -3.20 8.27
C ARG A 27 -10.81 -4.62 7.74
N LYS A 28 -11.46 -4.82 6.60
CA LYS A 28 -11.53 -6.13 5.98
C LYS A 28 -10.14 -6.61 5.55
N PHE A 29 -9.36 -5.73 4.96
CA PHE A 29 -8.00 -6.04 4.56
C PHE A 29 -7.14 -6.42 5.77
N GLU A 30 -7.21 -5.62 6.83
CA GLU A 30 -6.50 -5.91 8.08
C GLU A 30 -6.89 -7.26 8.66
N SER A 31 -8.18 -7.57 8.66
CA SER A 31 -8.69 -8.85 9.14
C SER A 31 -8.12 -10.02 8.34
N GLU A 32 -8.03 -9.88 7.02
CA GLU A 32 -7.46 -10.92 6.16
C GLU A 32 -5.98 -11.14 6.44
N LEU A 33 -5.25 -10.06 6.71
CA LEU A 33 -3.85 -10.17 7.10
C LEU A 33 -3.71 -10.91 8.43
N LEU A 34 -4.52 -10.55 9.40
CA LEU A 34 -4.47 -11.17 10.73
C LEU A 34 -4.76 -12.66 10.68
N LYS A 35 -5.66 -13.09 9.82
CA LYS A 35 -5.94 -14.51 9.61
C LYS A 35 -4.72 -15.27 9.15
N ARG A 36 -3.79 -14.60 8.51
CA ARG A 36 -2.55 -15.18 8.01
C ARG A 36 -1.36 -14.92 8.93
N GLY A 37 -1.62 -14.35 10.12
CA GLY A 37 -0.57 -14.03 11.06
C GLY A 37 0.29 -12.84 10.63
N ILE A 38 -0.24 -11.99 9.77
CA ILE A 38 0.49 -10.82 9.27
C ILE A 38 0.00 -9.56 9.97
N LYS A 39 0.92 -8.80 10.53
CA LYS A 39 0.60 -7.50 11.12
C LYS A 39 0.76 -6.41 10.07
N MET A 40 -0.08 -5.38 10.13
CA MET A 40 0.02 -4.25 9.20
C MET A 40 1.39 -3.56 9.25
N THR A 41 2.07 -3.65 10.37
CA THR A 41 3.41 -3.07 10.53
C THR A 41 4.51 -3.89 9.85
N ASN A 42 4.22 -5.11 9.45
CA ASN A 42 5.17 -5.95 8.74
C ASN A 42 5.06 -5.69 7.23
N SER A 43 5.72 -4.63 6.77
CA SER A 43 5.57 -4.17 5.39
C SER A 43 6.03 -5.18 4.35
N ASP A 44 7.02 -6.01 4.66
CA ASP A 44 7.48 -7.01 3.70
C ASP A 44 6.38 -8.04 3.42
N LYS A 45 5.74 -8.54 4.46
CA LYS A 45 4.67 -9.53 4.32
C LYS A 45 3.39 -8.89 3.75
N VAL A 46 3.08 -7.68 4.17
CA VAL A 46 1.95 -6.94 3.62
C VAL A 46 2.17 -6.70 2.13
N GLY A 47 3.35 -6.27 1.75
CA GLY A 47 3.67 -6.01 0.35
C GLY A 47 3.56 -7.27 -0.50
N LYS A 48 4.05 -8.39 0.00
CA LYS A 48 3.94 -9.65 -0.74
C LYS A 48 2.47 -10.05 -0.92
N PHE A 49 1.67 -9.91 0.11
CA PHE A 49 0.25 -10.23 0.04
C PHE A 49 -0.46 -9.34 -1.00
N VAL A 50 -0.17 -8.05 -0.98
CA VAL A 50 -0.75 -7.09 -1.93
C VAL A 50 -0.34 -7.43 -3.36
N MET A 51 0.94 -7.71 -3.57
CA MET A 51 1.44 -8.05 -4.90
C MET A 51 0.88 -9.39 -5.40
N ASP A 52 0.69 -10.35 -4.50
CA ASP A 52 0.07 -11.64 -4.86
C ASP A 52 -1.38 -11.47 -5.32
N MET A 53 -2.05 -10.42 -4.88
CA MET A 53 -3.39 -10.08 -5.34
C MET A 53 -3.40 -9.33 -6.68
N GLY A 54 -2.23 -9.01 -7.21
CA GLY A 54 -2.11 -8.30 -8.48
C GLY A 54 -2.06 -6.79 -8.35
N PHE A 55 -1.81 -6.26 -7.16
CA PHE A 55 -1.68 -4.83 -6.94
C PHE A 55 -0.22 -4.46 -6.69
N ASP A 56 0.11 -3.21 -6.99
CA ASP A 56 1.48 -2.71 -6.84
C ASP A 56 1.67 -1.94 -5.54
N GLY A 57 0.59 -1.50 -4.93
CA GLY A 57 0.64 -0.76 -3.69
C GLY A 57 -0.75 -0.57 -3.12
N ILE A 58 -0.83 0.17 -2.03
CA ILE A 58 -2.11 0.48 -1.38
C ILE A 58 -2.25 1.99 -1.23
N VAL A 59 -3.50 2.45 -1.19
CA VAL A 59 -3.82 3.82 -0.84
C VAL A 59 -4.85 3.79 0.28
N TYR A 60 -4.61 4.54 1.34
CA TYR A 60 -5.51 4.56 2.48
C TYR A 60 -5.54 5.97 3.07
N TYR A 61 -6.50 6.20 3.96
CA TYR A 61 -6.62 7.48 4.64
C TYR A 61 -5.91 7.42 5.99
N ASP A 62 -4.96 8.32 6.18
CA ASP A 62 -4.27 8.45 7.46
C ASP A 62 -4.68 9.78 8.09
N PRO A 63 -5.49 9.76 9.15
CA PRO A 63 -5.93 11.01 9.77
C PRO A 63 -4.79 11.81 10.41
N GLN A 64 -3.69 11.15 10.75
CA GLN A 64 -2.55 11.85 11.32
C GLN A 64 -1.70 12.53 10.28
N ALA A 65 -1.73 12.02 9.05
CA ALA A 65 -0.97 12.58 7.93
C ALA A 65 -1.80 13.52 7.06
N THR A 66 -3.00 13.86 7.49
CA THR A 66 -3.89 14.82 6.83
C THR A 66 -4.31 14.45 5.42
N GLY A 67 -4.50 13.16 5.13
CA GLY A 67 -5.06 12.80 3.83
C GLY A 67 -4.66 11.42 3.35
N GLU A 68 -4.60 11.30 2.05
CA GLU A 68 -4.29 10.03 1.39
C GLU A 68 -2.84 9.67 1.59
N GLU A 69 -2.62 8.42 1.95
CA GLU A 69 -1.28 7.85 2.07
C GLU A 69 -1.11 6.78 1.02
N PHE A 70 -0.06 6.88 0.24
CA PHE A 70 0.25 5.90 -0.80
C PHE A 70 1.48 5.11 -0.39
N VAL A 71 1.36 3.78 -0.39
CA VAL A 71 2.50 2.91 -0.08
C VAL A 71 2.74 1.99 -1.28
N LEU A 72 3.87 2.18 -1.93
CA LEU A 72 4.24 1.41 -3.11
C LEU A 72 5.11 0.24 -2.71
N PHE A 73 4.71 -0.97 -3.07
CA PHE A 73 5.47 -2.18 -2.79
C PHE A 73 6.25 -2.68 -4.01
N ASN A 74 5.65 -2.59 -5.19
CA ASN A 74 6.28 -3.07 -6.41
C ASN A 74 6.98 -1.92 -7.14
N LEU A 75 8.28 -1.78 -6.88
CA LEU A 75 9.06 -0.71 -7.48
C LEU A 75 9.22 -0.86 -8.99
N LYS A 76 8.94 -2.04 -9.54
CA LYS A 76 8.99 -2.25 -10.99
C LYS A 76 7.83 -1.60 -11.72
N ALA A 77 6.77 -1.22 -11.00
CA ALA A 77 5.60 -0.57 -11.59
C ALA A 77 5.84 0.90 -11.89
N VAL A 78 6.93 1.47 -11.38
CA VAL A 78 7.27 2.88 -11.54
C VAL A 78 8.75 3.00 -11.87
N ARG A 79 9.13 4.17 -12.37
CA ARG A 79 10.53 4.49 -12.58
C ARG A 79 10.76 5.92 -12.12
N LYS A 80 11.96 6.18 -11.64
CA LYS A 80 12.33 7.53 -11.23
C LYS A 80 12.48 8.40 -12.46
N VAL A 81 11.96 9.59 -12.38
CA VAL A 81 12.02 10.57 -13.45
C VAL A 81 13.43 11.15 -13.57
#